data_557549220ee85d2d0293867fccded24c
#
_entry.id   557549220ee85d2d0293867fccded24c
#
_cell.length_a   1.000
_cell.length_b   1.000
_cell.length_c   1.000
_cell.angle_alpha   90.00
_cell.angle_beta   90.00
_cell.angle_gamma   90.00
#
_symmetry.space_group_name_H-M   'P 1'
#
loop_
_entity.id
_entity.type
_entity.pdbx_description
1 polymer ?
#
loop_
_entity_poly.entity_id
_entity_poly.type
_entity_poly.pdbx_seq_one_letter_code
_entity_poly.pdbx_strand_id
1 'polypeptide(L)'
;MLFRSATNNPYALAIKKEVKDQFMVGNSLLVAPLFEGEKERKVILPKGKWYDFYTGEFAGEGEIISVSPGLDKIPVYVKDGGIVPMFPPIRQIDNKQYPLEVRHYGNAPGIYDLYDDDGETFNYQKGEFVRIVLTVDVDASNNKMGKASIPGGKNVWSYSDYIFR
;
A
#
# COMPACT_ATOMS: atom_id res chain seq x y z
N MET A 1 9.54 10.12 -6.00
CA MET A 1 8.75 11.25 -6.49
C MET A 1 7.79 11.65 -5.39
N LEU A 2 7.98 12.78 -4.74
CA LEU A 2 7.12 13.27 -3.65
C LEU A 2 5.84 13.82 -4.27
N PHE A 3 4.74 13.10 -4.18
CA PHE A 3 3.45 13.62 -4.58
C PHE A 3 2.94 14.61 -3.54
N ARG A 4 3.19 15.90 -3.78
CA ARG A 4 2.47 16.97 -3.11
C ARG A 4 1.17 17.19 -3.85
N SER A 5 0.08 16.58 -3.40
CA SER A 5 -1.25 17.06 -3.77
C SER A 5 -1.53 18.36 -3.01
N ALA A 6 -1.41 19.49 -3.69
CA ALA A 6 -1.50 20.81 -3.08
C ALA A 6 -2.92 21.20 -2.60
N THR A 7 -3.97 20.43 -3.00
CA THR A 7 -5.36 20.85 -2.78
C THR A 7 -6.15 20.02 -1.77
N ASN A 8 -5.63 18.84 -1.36
CA ASN A 8 -6.29 17.98 -0.37
C ASN A 8 -5.28 17.31 0.57
N ASN A 9 -4.21 17.99 0.92
CA ASN A 9 -3.27 17.47 1.89
C ASN A 9 -3.90 17.56 3.30
N PRO A 10 -4.34 16.44 3.90
CA PRO A 10 -4.90 16.43 5.24
C PRO A 10 -3.91 16.97 6.29
N TYR A 11 -2.61 16.91 6.00
CA TYR A 11 -1.57 17.50 6.84
C TYR A 11 -1.60 19.02 6.82
N ALA A 12 -1.86 19.65 5.68
CA ALA A 12 -1.95 21.11 5.59
C ALA A 12 -3.15 21.68 6.35
N LEU A 13 -4.22 20.91 6.48
CA LEU A 13 -5.44 21.28 7.21
C LEU A 13 -5.33 20.97 8.71
N ALA A 14 -4.68 19.87 9.10
CA ALA A 14 -4.56 19.44 10.49
C ALA A 14 -3.34 20.08 11.18
N ILE A 15 -2.27 20.38 10.43
CA ILE A 15 -1.01 20.83 10.95
C ILE A 15 -0.53 21.95 10.04
N LYS A 16 -0.63 23.18 10.51
CA LYS A 16 -0.07 24.38 9.83
C LYS A 16 1.46 24.35 9.74
N LYS A 17 2.08 23.17 9.70
CA LYS A 17 3.51 22.93 9.69
C LYS A 17 3.87 21.93 8.61
N GLU A 18 4.93 22.19 7.86
CA GLU A 18 5.47 21.25 6.88
C GLU A 18 5.98 19.99 7.58
N VAL A 19 5.50 18.83 7.14
CA VAL A 19 5.98 17.52 7.60
C VAL A 19 7.07 17.07 6.65
N LYS A 20 8.31 16.94 7.16
CA LYS A 20 9.51 16.64 6.36
C LYS A 20 10.01 15.22 6.53
N ASP A 21 9.53 14.53 7.52
CA ASP A 21 10.10 13.34 8.09
C ASP A 21 9.21 12.09 7.94
N GLN A 22 8.12 12.18 7.20
CA GLN A 22 7.25 11.10 6.78
C GLN A 22 6.63 11.40 5.43
N PHE A 23 6.24 10.37 4.69
CA PHE A 23 5.72 10.52 3.33
C PHE A 23 4.71 9.43 2.98
N MET A 24 3.88 9.73 1.98
CA MET A 24 2.95 8.76 1.40
C MET A 24 3.60 8.03 0.23
N VAL A 25 3.39 6.72 0.18
CA VAL A 25 3.66 5.88 -1.00
C VAL A 25 2.30 5.49 -1.59
N GLY A 26 2.02 6.00 -2.77
CA GLY A 26 0.67 5.91 -3.35
C GLY A 26 -0.38 6.60 -2.48
N ASN A 27 -1.57 6.02 -2.43
CA ASN A 27 -2.73 6.60 -1.73
C ASN A 27 -2.99 5.98 -0.36
N SER A 28 -2.32 4.88 -0.03
CA SER A 28 -2.68 4.05 1.12
C SER A 28 -1.56 3.80 2.10
N LEU A 29 -0.30 3.98 1.73
CA LEU A 29 0.85 3.71 2.60
C LEU A 29 1.45 5.01 3.14
N LEU A 30 1.62 5.09 4.46
CA LEU A 30 2.34 6.13 5.17
C LEU A 30 3.64 5.54 5.71
N VAL A 31 4.78 6.13 5.35
CA VAL A 31 6.11 5.69 5.76
C VAL A 31 6.76 6.77 6.62
N ALA A 32 7.24 6.40 7.79
CA ALA A 32 7.83 7.32 8.77
C ALA A 32 9.19 6.78 9.29
N PRO A 33 10.26 6.83 8.48
CA PRO A 33 11.56 6.28 8.85
C PRO A 33 12.16 7.02 10.05
N LEU A 34 12.89 6.31 10.93
CA LEU A 34 13.72 6.93 11.93
C LEU A 34 15.02 7.43 11.29
N PHE A 35 15.53 8.56 11.79
CA PHE A 35 16.83 9.06 11.42
C PHE A 35 17.89 8.64 12.44
N GLU A 36 19.14 8.78 12.05
CA GLU A 36 20.27 8.45 12.92
C GLU A 36 20.18 9.12 14.30
N GLY A 37 20.32 8.33 15.36
CA GLY A 37 20.22 8.78 16.75
C GLY A 37 18.80 8.85 17.32
N GLU A 38 17.76 8.69 16.52
CA GLU A 38 16.38 8.63 17.01
C GLU A 38 16.06 7.24 17.56
N LYS A 39 15.51 7.20 18.78
CA LYS A 39 14.97 5.97 19.40
C LYS A 39 13.45 5.94 19.41
N GLU A 40 12.84 7.08 19.29
CA GLU A 40 11.40 7.29 19.29
C GLU A 40 11.03 8.29 18.21
N ARG A 41 9.86 8.10 17.62
CA ARG A 41 9.35 8.98 16.61
C ARG A 41 7.89 9.32 16.82
N LYS A 42 7.55 10.59 16.61
CA LYS A 42 6.16 11.03 16.50
C LYS A 42 5.71 10.91 15.05
N VAL A 43 4.72 10.06 14.82
CA VAL A 43 4.09 9.87 13.51
C VAL A 43 2.74 10.57 13.51
N ILE A 44 2.52 11.38 12.49
CA ILE A 44 1.28 12.11 12.29
C ILE A 44 0.41 11.30 11.35
N LEU A 45 -0.61 10.66 11.90
CA LEU A 45 -1.59 9.94 11.11
C LEU A 45 -2.58 10.94 10.50
N PRO A 46 -2.79 10.95 9.18
CA PRO A 46 -3.84 11.74 8.55
C PRO A 46 -5.22 11.35 9.02
N LYS A 47 -6.22 12.21 8.75
CA LYS A 47 -7.63 11.91 9.04
C LYS A 47 -8.05 10.57 8.43
N GLY A 48 -8.74 9.76 9.22
CA GLY A 48 -9.17 8.39 8.90
C GLY A 48 -8.39 7.35 9.69
N LYS A 49 -8.84 6.11 9.62
CA LYS A 49 -8.24 4.99 10.35
C LYS A 49 -6.99 4.48 9.66
N TRP A 50 -6.00 4.11 10.47
CA TRP A 50 -4.70 3.60 10.02
C TRP A 50 -4.35 2.32 10.76
N TYR A 51 -3.70 1.41 10.06
CA TYR A 51 -3.33 0.08 10.53
C TYR A 51 -1.83 -0.12 10.36
N ASP A 52 -1.20 -0.80 11.31
CA ASP A 52 0.21 -1.18 11.19
C ASP A 52 0.40 -2.15 10.02
N PHE A 53 1.36 -1.86 9.16
CA PHE A 53 1.62 -2.66 7.96
C PHE A 53 2.03 -4.10 8.28
N TYR A 54 2.78 -4.31 9.37
CA TYR A 54 3.35 -5.61 9.69
C TYR A 54 2.37 -6.50 10.43
N THR A 55 1.59 -5.94 11.34
CA THR A 55 0.66 -6.69 12.20
C THR A 55 -0.78 -6.66 11.71
N GLY A 56 -1.18 -5.65 10.94
CA GLY A 56 -2.56 -5.40 10.55
C GLY A 56 -3.42 -4.82 11.69
N GLU A 57 -2.83 -4.53 12.85
CA GLU A 57 -3.54 -3.98 14.00
C GLU A 57 -3.86 -2.49 13.80
N PHE A 58 -4.95 -2.03 14.41
CA PHE A 58 -5.33 -0.63 14.40
C PHE A 58 -4.27 0.21 15.10
N ALA A 59 -3.77 1.24 14.43
CA ALA A 59 -2.70 2.12 14.92
C ALA A 59 -3.20 3.47 15.43
N GLY A 60 -4.29 4.00 14.87
CA GLY A 60 -4.86 5.29 15.28
C GLY A 60 -5.74 5.92 14.21
N GLU A 61 -6.34 7.08 14.55
CA GLU A 61 -7.27 7.80 13.68
C GLU A 61 -7.05 9.31 13.74
N GLY A 62 -6.34 9.87 12.76
CA GLY A 62 -6.19 11.32 12.64
C GLY A 62 -5.45 11.99 13.79
N GLU A 63 -4.53 11.31 14.43
CA GLU A 63 -3.81 11.73 15.64
C GLU A 63 -2.29 11.62 15.48
N ILE A 64 -1.57 12.11 16.47
CA ILE A 64 -0.12 11.94 16.55
C ILE A 64 0.15 10.78 17.51
N ILE A 65 0.83 9.75 17.01
CA ILE A 65 1.26 8.61 17.80
C ILE A 65 2.77 8.64 18.03
N SER A 66 3.23 8.11 19.17
CA SER A 66 4.65 7.90 19.45
C SER A 66 4.99 6.44 19.25
N VAL A 67 6.06 6.18 18.50
CA VAL A 67 6.49 4.81 18.16
C VAL A 67 7.99 4.66 18.40
N SER A 68 8.37 3.51 18.92
CA SER A 68 9.78 3.13 19.18
C SER A 68 10.06 1.80 18.49
N PRO A 69 10.19 1.80 17.15
CA PRO A 69 10.48 0.57 16.41
C PRO A 69 11.91 0.08 16.71
N GLY A 70 12.13 -1.22 16.55
CA GLY A 70 13.48 -1.77 16.54
C GLY A 70 14.28 -1.27 15.33
N LEU A 71 15.59 -1.53 15.34
CA LEU A 71 16.48 -1.15 14.23
C LEU A 71 16.18 -1.90 12.91
N ASP A 72 15.42 -2.96 12.98
CA ASP A 72 15.02 -3.84 11.87
C ASP A 72 13.69 -3.42 11.21
N LYS A 73 13.02 -2.39 11.73
CA LYS A 73 11.68 -1.98 11.24
C LYS A 73 11.59 -0.49 10.98
N ILE A 74 11.04 -0.16 9.83
CA ILE A 74 10.60 1.19 9.50
C ILE A 74 9.10 1.25 9.83
N PRO A 75 8.61 2.24 10.62
CA PRO A 75 7.18 2.44 10.82
C PRO A 75 6.47 2.68 9.49
N VAL A 76 5.55 1.79 9.16
CA VAL A 76 4.71 1.85 7.97
C VAL A 76 3.27 1.59 8.38
N TYR A 77 2.37 2.44 7.90
CA TYR A 77 0.95 2.35 8.20
C TYR A 77 0.14 2.31 6.91
N VAL A 78 -0.96 1.57 6.95
CA VAL A 78 -1.87 1.44 5.83
C VAL A 78 -3.22 2.05 6.20
N LYS A 79 -3.75 2.86 5.30
CA LYS A 79 -5.08 3.45 5.46
C LYS A 79 -6.17 2.38 5.43
N ASP A 80 -7.26 2.60 6.14
CA ASP A 80 -8.47 1.77 6.11
C ASP A 80 -8.98 1.55 4.68
N GLY A 81 -9.22 0.30 4.31
CA GLY A 81 -9.53 -0.12 2.93
C GLY A 81 -8.30 -0.19 2.01
N GLY A 82 -7.10 0.06 2.53
CA GLY A 82 -5.88 -0.03 1.73
C GLY A 82 -5.58 -1.47 1.30
N ILE A 83 -5.30 -1.65 0.01
CA ILE A 83 -4.83 -2.91 -0.56
C ILE A 83 -3.34 -2.78 -0.88
N VAL A 84 -2.55 -3.75 -0.42
CA VAL A 84 -1.11 -3.84 -0.70
C VAL A 84 -0.82 -5.19 -1.36
N PRO A 85 -0.59 -5.19 -2.68
CA PRO A 85 -0.12 -6.40 -3.37
C PRO A 85 1.32 -6.71 -2.97
N MET A 86 1.58 -7.94 -2.57
CA MET A 86 2.88 -8.41 -2.12
C MET A 86 3.35 -9.57 -2.99
N PHE A 87 4.56 -9.44 -3.50
CA PHE A 87 5.21 -10.56 -4.19
C PHE A 87 5.96 -11.43 -3.18
N PRO A 88 5.97 -12.76 -3.32
CA PRO A 88 6.71 -13.61 -2.41
C PRO A 88 8.21 -13.30 -2.48
N PRO A 89 8.96 -13.40 -1.37
CA PRO A 89 10.38 -13.20 -1.38
C PRO A 89 11.06 -14.29 -2.22
N ILE A 90 11.61 -13.89 -3.37
CA ILE A 90 12.38 -14.76 -4.26
C ILE A 90 13.84 -14.32 -4.27
N ARG A 91 14.76 -15.28 -4.33
CA ARG A 91 16.21 -14.99 -4.34
C ARG A 91 16.70 -14.53 -5.71
N GLN A 92 16.02 -14.96 -6.76
CA GLN A 92 16.37 -14.69 -8.14
C GLN A 92 15.11 -14.63 -8.98
N ILE A 93 15.04 -13.65 -9.87
CA ILE A 93 13.96 -13.58 -10.87
C ILE A 93 14.13 -14.79 -11.79
N ASP A 94 13.08 -15.56 -11.95
CA ASP A 94 12.98 -16.70 -12.87
C ASP A 94 11.71 -16.57 -13.72
N ASN A 95 11.56 -17.42 -14.73
CA ASN A 95 10.40 -17.39 -15.62
C ASN A 95 9.17 -18.10 -15.03
N LYS A 96 9.11 -18.30 -13.71
CA LYS A 96 7.96 -18.95 -13.06
C LYS A 96 6.90 -17.92 -12.69
N GLN A 97 5.68 -18.35 -12.76
CA GLN A 97 4.55 -17.61 -12.22
C GLN A 97 4.45 -17.87 -10.71
N TYR A 98 4.30 -16.79 -9.96
CA TYR A 98 4.14 -16.83 -8.50
C TYR A 98 2.76 -16.30 -8.12
N PRO A 99 2.20 -16.73 -6.98
CA PRO A 99 0.97 -16.16 -6.48
C PRO A 99 1.22 -14.72 -6.00
N LEU A 100 0.24 -13.85 -6.22
CA LEU A 100 0.22 -12.51 -5.65
C LEU A 100 -0.55 -12.54 -4.34
N GLU A 101 0.12 -12.23 -3.24
CA GLU A 101 -0.55 -12.01 -1.96
C GLU A 101 -1.17 -10.61 -1.96
N VAL A 102 -2.47 -10.53 -1.71
CA VAL A 102 -3.24 -9.28 -1.69
C VAL A 102 -3.65 -9.00 -0.25
N ARG A 103 -2.91 -8.15 0.44
CA ARG A 103 -3.22 -7.76 1.82
C ARG A 103 -4.20 -6.60 1.84
N HIS A 104 -5.29 -6.78 2.56
CA HIS A 104 -6.30 -5.75 2.81
C HIS A 104 -6.32 -5.33 4.27
N TYR A 105 -6.27 -4.03 4.52
CA TYR A 105 -6.18 -3.46 5.86
C TYR A 105 -7.49 -2.78 6.27
N GLY A 106 -7.90 -3.06 7.50
CA GLY A 106 -9.11 -2.49 8.08
C GLY A 106 -10.41 -3.09 7.57
N ASN A 107 -11.51 -2.32 7.66
CA ASN A 107 -12.86 -2.77 7.36
C ASN A 107 -13.58 -1.93 6.31
N ALA A 108 -12.95 -0.91 5.74
CA ALA A 108 -13.51 -0.22 4.58
C ALA A 108 -13.30 -1.04 3.30
N PRO A 109 -14.21 -0.97 2.32
CA PRO A 109 -13.97 -1.58 1.01
C PRO A 109 -12.71 -1.01 0.37
N GLY A 110 -12.01 -1.83 -0.41
CA GLY A 110 -10.75 -1.47 -1.04
C GLY A 110 -10.75 -1.68 -2.55
N ILE A 111 -9.98 -0.86 -3.24
CA ILE A 111 -9.67 -1.02 -4.66
C ILE A 111 -8.19 -0.67 -4.91
N TYR A 112 -7.53 -1.47 -5.73
CA TYR A 112 -6.17 -1.24 -6.18
C TYR A 112 -6.03 -1.57 -7.65
N ASP A 113 -5.39 -0.68 -8.39
CA ASP A 113 -5.13 -0.83 -9.83
C ASP A 113 -3.66 -1.18 -10.00
N LEU A 114 -3.38 -2.43 -10.28
CA LEU A 114 -2.04 -2.96 -10.50
C LEU A 114 -1.73 -2.94 -11.99
N TYR A 115 -0.66 -2.28 -12.35
CA TYR A 115 -0.08 -2.30 -13.68
C TYR A 115 1.23 -3.08 -13.63
N ASP A 116 1.43 -3.96 -14.60
CA ASP A 116 2.65 -4.75 -14.73
C ASP A 116 3.01 -4.95 -16.20
N ASP A 117 4.31 -4.95 -16.51
CA ASP A 117 4.87 -5.22 -17.83
C ASP A 117 6.18 -6.00 -17.70
N ASP A 118 6.94 -6.18 -18.75
CA ASP A 118 8.19 -6.95 -18.71
C ASP A 118 9.34 -6.22 -17.99
N GLY A 119 9.18 -4.93 -17.66
CA GLY A 119 10.19 -4.11 -16.98
C GLY A 119 11.48 -3.87 -17.78
N GLU A 120 11.60 -4.39 -18.99
CA GLU A 120 12.82 -4.38 -19.79
C GLU A 120 12.64 -3.66 -21.14
N THR A 121 11.51 -3.85 -21.80
CA THR A 121 11.29 -3.33 -23.16
C THR A 121 10.27 -2.19 -23.20
N PHE A 122 10.16 -1.53 -24.34
CA PHE A 122 9.12 -0.54 -24.61
C PHE A 122 7.85 -1.15 -25.24
N ASN A 123 7.67 -2.45 -25.13
CA ASN A 123 6.54 -3.15 -25.71
C ASN A 123 5.20 -2.77 -25.06
N TYR A 124 5.23 -2.23 -23.85
CA TYR A 124 4.04 -1.64 -23.22
C TYR A 124 3.38 -0.56 -24.10
N GLN A 125 4.15 0.16 -24.92
CA GLN A 125 3.61 1.13 -25.90
C GLN A 125 2.81 0.47 -27.04
N LYS A 126 3.02 -0.85 -27.24
CA LYS A 126 2.29 -1.69 -28.19
C LYS A 126 1.17 -2.48 -27.53
N GLY A 127 0.90 -2.19 -26.25
CA GLY A 127 -0.14 -2.85 -25.45
C GLY A 127 0.31 -4.15 -24.79
N GLU A 128 1.62 -4.43 -24.70
CA GLU A 128 2.17 -5.60 -23.99
C GLU A 128 2.34 -5.27 -22.51
N PHE A 129 1.25 -5.20 -21.81
CA PHE A 129 1.14 -5.01 -20.36
C PHE A 129 -0.08 -5.73 -19.83
N VAL A 130 -0.15 -5.92 -18.53
CA VAL A 130 -1.36 -6.36 -17.84
C VAL A 130 -1.83 -5.29 -16.87
N ARG A 131 -3.13 -5.10 -16.81
CA ARG A 131 -3.77 -4.26 -15.80
C ARG A 131 -4.72 -5.12 -15.00
N ILE A 132 -4.53 -5.16 -13.70
CA ILE A 132 -5.30 -6.00 -12.78
C ILE A 132 -5.96 -5.10 -11.75
N VAL A 133 -7.29 -5.14 -11.70
CA VAL A 133 -8.05 -4.44 -10.67
C VAL A 133 -8.33 -5.43 -9.55
N LEU A 134 -7.74 -5.16 -8.38
CA LEU A 134 -7.96 -5.88 -7.14
C LEU A 134 -9.02 -5.13 -6.33
N THR A 135 -10.08 -5.82 -5.93
CA THR A 135 -11.14 -5.26 -5.09
C THR A 135 -11.35 -6.13 -3.86
N VAL A 136 -11.67 -5.49 -2.76
CA VAL A 136 -12.15 -6.15 -1.55
C VAL A 136 -13.43 -5.48 -1.12
N ASP A 137 -14.53 -6.22 -1.19
CA ASP A 137 -15.81 -5.81 -0.64
C ASP A 137 -15.91 -6.26 0.81
N VAL A 138 -16.56 -5.45 1.64
CA VAL A 138 -16.78 -5.75 3.06
C VAL A 138 -18.27 -5.65 3.34
N ASP A 139 -18.88 -6.73 3.83
CA ASP A 139 -20.29 -6.75 4.17
C ASP A 139 -20.60 -6.13 5.54
N ALA A 140 -21.86 -6.02 5.89
CA ALA A 140 -22.29 -5.47 7.19
C ALA A 140 -21.82 -6.27 8.41
N SER A 141 -21.41 -7.52 8.21
CA SER A 141 -20.86 -8.42 9.24
C SER A 141 -19.32 -8.43 9.25
N ASN A 142 -18.68 -7.51 8.49
CA ASN A 142 -17.24 -7.41 8.28
C ASN A 142 -16.61 -8.64 7.59
N ASN A 143 -17.39 -9.45 6.86
CA ASN A 143 -16.81 -10.47 6.01
C ASN A 143 -16.21 -9.81 4.77
N LYS A 144 -15.01 -10.23 4.41
CA LYS A 144 -14.25 -9.69 3.29
C LYS A 144 -14.33 -10.63 2.08
N MET A 145 -14.62 -10.07 0.92
CA MET A 145 -14.66 -10.79 -0.35
C MET A 145 -13.70 -10.14 -1.33
N GLY A 146 -12.58 -10.81 -1.60
CA GLY A 146 -11.58 -10.36 -2.56
C GLY A 146 -11.87 -10.84 -3.98
N LYS A 147 -11.58 -9.97 -4.95
CA LYS A 147 -11.71 -10.28 -6.38
C LYS A 147 -10.58 -9.63 -7.17
N ALA A 148 -10.01 -10.38 -8.10
CA ALA A 148 -9.10 -9.88 -9.14
C ALA A 148 -9.82 -9.89 -10.50
N SER A 149 -9.68 -8.82 -11.27
CA SER A 149 -10.21 -8.72 -12.63
C SER A 149 -9.20 -8.08 -13.56
N ILE A 150 -9.14 -8.54 -14.81
CA ILE A 150 -8.20 -8.06 -15.83
C ILE A 150 -8.99 -7.33 -16.91
N PRO A 151 -9.18 -6.01 -16.78
CA PRO A 151 -10.02 -5.23 -17.71
C PRO A 151 -9.33 -4.90 -19.03
N GLY A 152 -8.01 -5.06 -19.16
CA GLY A 152 -7.29 -4.67 -20.37
C GLY A 152 -5.85 -5.12 -20.41
N GLY A 153 -5.23 -4.96 -21.59
CA GLY A 153 -3.88 -5.41 -21.90
C GLY A 153 -3.86 -6.73 -22.66
N LYS A 154 -2.76 -7.00 -23.35
CA LYS A 154 -2.45 -8.35 -23.81
C LYS A 154 -1.86 -9.05 -22.61
N ASN A 155 -2.45 -10.12 -22.17
CA ASN A 155 -2.08 -10.88 -20.97
C ASN A 155 -0.69 -11.52 -21.15
N VAL A 156 0.36 -10.70 -21.07
CA VAL A 156 1.77 -11.11 -21.25
C VAL A 156 2.31 -11.69 -19.95
N TRP A 157 1.77 -11.22 -18.82
CA TRP A 157 2.11 -11.65 -17.47
C TRP A 157 0.85 -12.09 -16.75
N SER A 158 0.93 -13.19 -16.05
CA SER A 158 -0.12 -13.60 -15.13
C SER A 158 0.51 -14.14 -13.85
N TYR A 159 -0.08 -13.78 -12.73
CA TYR A 159 0.22 -14.44 -11.46
C TYR A 159 -0.44 -15.81 -11.46
N SER A 160 0.18 -16.79 -10.78
CA SER A 160 -0.38 -18.15 -10.72
C SER A 160 -1.71 -18.19 -9.93
N ASP A 161 -1.87 -17.28 -8.96
CA ASP A 161 -3.06 -17.14 -8.12
C ASP A 161 -3.09 -15.77 -7.44
N TYR A 162 -4.24 -15.41 -6.84
CA TYR A 162 -4.44 -14.21 -6.04
C TYR A 162 -4.90 -14.61 -4.64
N ILE A 163 -4.03 -14.45 -3.65
CA ILE A 163 -4.28 -14.85 -2.26
C ILE A 163 -4.67 -13.63 -1.45
N PHE A 164 -5.96 -13.44 -1.19
CA PHE A 164 -6.48 -12.34 -0.36
C PHE A 164 -6.34 -12.66 1.14
N ARG A 165 -5.81 -11.69 1.91
CA ARG A 165 -5.63 -11.78 3.36
C ARG A 165 -6.04 -10.49 4.06
#